data_585ada8d08098e6a918c5b4792edc340
#
_entry.id   585ada8d08098e6a918c5b4792edc340
#
_cell.length_a   1.000
_cell.length_b   1.000
_cell.length_c   1.000
_cell.angle_alpha   90.00
_cell.angle_beta   90.00
_cell.angle_gamma   90.00
#
_symmetry.space_group_name_H-M   'P 1'
#
loop_
_entity.id
_entity.type
_entity.pdbx_description
1 polymer ?
#
loop_
_entity_poly.entity_id
_entity_poly.type
_entity_poly.pdbx_seq_one_letter_code
_entity_poly.pdbx_strand_id
1 'polypeptide(L)'
;MANRSYLFATNSYNAPSEGFVATGMSEFPYQVHPLYELMVSQEAVLANSQLWDRQNIAIVGDLAKGKQLVIDFLQMLYVMDEDFQTEEFKDFINDTIDFLGKRTEKYALLEAGEIYELEDDDLQAMNQTYFDSSQENAAEVIQLIEKHKNGQLTTEALTSSNFYDDFIEISTEYGEFEIDEIDWVDFWSTILYYSLEGDEEE
;
A
#
# COMPACT_ATOMS: atom_id res chain seq x y z
N MET A 1 -11.07 -17.06 -9.64
CA MET A 1 -10.81 -15.60 -9.71
C MET A 1 -10.11 -15.28 -8.40
N ALA A 2 -8.97 -14.63 -8.40
CA ALA A 2 -8.27 -14.32 -7.15
C ALA A 2 -8.94 -13.10 -6.51
N ASN A 3 -9.20 -13.15 -5.20
CA ASN A 3 -9.61 -11.96 -4.45
C ASN A 3 -8.43 -11.01 -4.36
N ARG A 4 -8.67 -9.71 -4.46
CA ARG A 4 -7.62 -8.70 -4.50
C ARG A 4 -7.92 -7.50 -3.61
N SER A 5 -6.85 -6.86 -3.17
CA SER A 5 -6.86 -5.48 -2.71
C SER A 5 -6.43 -4.54 -3.85
N TYR A 6 -6.99 -3.35 -3.88
CA TYR A 6 -6.77 -2.36 -4.95
C TYR A 6 -6.35 -1.04 -4.36
N LEU A 7 -5.31 -0.46 -4.92
CA LEU A 7 -4.85 0.88 -4.58
C LEU A 7 -5.10 1.83 -5.76
N PHE A 8 -5.75 2.94 -5.48
CA PHE A 8 -6.07 3.99 -6.46
C PHE A 8 -5.55 5.34 -6.01
N ALA A 9 -5.36 6.25 -6.97
CA ALA A 9 -5.18 7.67 -6.73
C ALA A 9 -6.41 8.45 -7.18
N THR A 10 -6.90 9.40 -6.37
CA THR A 10 -8.10 10.18 -6.66
C THR A 10 -8.02 11.60 -6.10
N ASN A 11 -8.81 12.51 -6.68
CA ASN A 11 -8.96 13.88 -6.18
C ASN A 11 -10.16 14.06 -5.25
N SER A 12 -11.02 13.05 -5.11
CA SER A 12 -12.22 13.08 -4.25
C SER A 12 -12.59 11.66 -3.82
N TYR A 13 -12.92 11.46 -2.58
CA TYR A 13 -13.41 10.19 -2.03
C TYR A 13 -14.85 10.26 -1.50
N ASN A 14 -15.43 11.46 -1.47
CA ASN A 14 -16.80 11.71 -1.02
C ASN A 14 -17.78 11.95 -2.19
N ALA A 15 -17.33 11.76 -3.43
CA ALA A 15 -18.19 11.88 -4.59
C ALA A 15 -19.18 10.69 -4.66
N PRO A 16 -20.38 10.89 -5.22
CA PRO A 16 -21.25 9.77 -5.58
C PRO A 16 -20.51 8.83 -6.55
N SER A 17 -20.81 7.53 -6.47
CA SER A 17 -20.17 6.52 -7.35
C SER A 17 -20.41 6.83 -8.84
N GLU A 18 -21.53 7.44 -9.19
CA GLU A 18 -21.80 7.94 -10.54
C GLU A 18 -20.89 9.14 -10.87
N GLY A 19 -19.96 8.95 -11.79
CA GLY A 19 -18.96 9.95 -12.18
C GLY A 19 -17.74 10.05 -11.25
N PHE A 20 -17.55 9.10 -10.34
CA PHE A 20 -16.30 8.97 -9.60
C PHE A 20 -15.18 8.53 -10.53
N VAL A 21 -14.02 9.18 -10.39
CA VAL A 21 -12.83 8.89 -11.19
C VAL A 21 -11.65 8.67 -10.27
N ALA A 22 -10.96 7.57 -10.46
CA ALA A 22 -9.70 7.28 -9.81
C ALA A 22 -8.75 6.54 -10.77
N THR A 23 -7.48 6.83 -10.67
CA THR A 23 -6.44 6.16 -11.45
C THR A 23 -5.92 4.96 -10.67
N GLY A 24 -5.85 3.80 -11.31
CA GLY A 24 -5.22 2.61 -10.73
C GLY A 24 -3.76 2.86 -10.37
N MET A 25 -3.30 2.28 -9.30
CA MET A 25 -1.90 2.34 -8.89
C MET A 25 -1.27 0.96 -8.69
N SER A 26 -2.02 0.03 -8.12
CA SER A 26 -1.56 -1.35 -7.90
C SER A 26 -2.74 -2.25 -7.50
N GLU A 27 -2.64 -3.56 -7.73
CA GLU A 27 -3.51 -4.58 -7.15
C GLU A 27 -2.67 -5.73 -6.60
N PHE A 28 -3.14 -6.35 -5.50
CA PHE A 28 -2.42 -7.43 -4.86
C PHE A 28 -3.38 -8.57 -4.49
N PRO A 29 -3.02 -9.84 -4.81
CA PRO A 29 -3.91 -10.97 -4.60
C PRO A 29 -3.92 -11.44 -3.15
N TYR A 30 -5.07 -11.89 -2.67
CA TYR A 30 -5.35 -12.60 -1.41
C TYR A 30 -5.06 -11.85 -0.11
N GLN A 31 -4.37 -10.73 -0.14
CA GLN A 31 -3.99 -9.94 1.03
C GLN A 31 -4.00 -8.45 0.71
N VAL A 32 -3.79 -7.61 1.72
CA VAL A 32 -3.43 -6.21 1.54
C VAL A 32 -1.93 -6.06 1.71
N HIS A 33 -1.24 -5.59 0.67
CA HIS A 33 0.21 -5.43 0.74
C HIS A 33 0.61 -4.31 1.71
N PRO A 34 1.64 -4.49 2.58
CA PRO A 34 2.04 -3.49 3.58
C PRO A 34 2.37 -2.11 3.01
N LEU A 35 2.87 -2.01 1.78
CA LEU A 35 3.08 -0.71 1.12
C LEU A 35 1.77 0.05 0.89
N TYR A 36 0.61 -0.65 0.76
CA TYR A 36 -0.68 0.03 0.65
C TYR A 36 -1.09 0.65 1.98
N GLU A 37 -0.78 -0.02 3.10
CA GLU A 37 -1.01 0.53 4.42
C GLU A 37 -0.23 1.82 4.62
N LEU A 38 1.06 1.84 4.28
CA LEU A 38 1.87 3.05 4.32
C LEU A 38 1.30 4.15 3.43
N MET A 39 0.82 3.78 2.22
CA MET A 39 0.29 4.72 1.25
C MET A 39 -0.95 5.46 1.77
N VAL A 40 -1.84 4.77 2.50
CA VAL A 40 -3.10 5.35 2.99
C VAL A 40 -3.04 5.80 4.44
N SER A 41 -1.93 5.59 5.15
CA SER A 41 -1.83 5.84 6.60
C SER A 41 -1.84 7.32 6.99
N GLN A 42 -1.44 8.21 6.10
CA GLN A 42 -1.22 9.61 6.46
C GLN A 42 -2.51 10.42 6.30
N GLU A 43 -2.95 11.09 7.38
CA GLU A 43 -4.24 11.78 7.44
C GLU A 43 -5.41 10.87 7.06
N ALA A 44 -5.31 9.62 7.47
CA ALA A 44 -6.22 8.56 7.08
C ALA A 44 -7.64 8.77 7.60
N VAL A 45 -8.61 8.40 6.77
CA VAL A 45 -10.04 8.37 7.12
C VAL A 45 -10.70 7.13 6.52
N LEU A 46 -11.72 6.61 7.22
CA LEU A 46 -12.61 5.62 6.65
C LEU A 46 -13.52 6.28 5.62
N ALA A 47 -13.74 5.60 4.50
CA ALA A 47 -14.55 6.09 3.40
C ALA A 47 -15.53 5.03 2.89
N ASN A 48 -16.52 5.47 2.11
CA ASN A 48 -17.37 4.55 1.38
C ASN A 48 -16.57 3.94 0.23
N SER A 49 -16.75 2.64 0.02
CA SER A 49 -16.21 1.98 -1.15
C SER A 49 -16.80 2.56 -2.44
N GLN A 50 -15.99 2.59 -3.46
CA GLN A 50 -16.38 2.97 -4.82
C GLN A 50 -16.56 1.75 -5.73
N LEU A 51 -16.02 0.59 -5.32
CA LEU A 51 -16.18 -0.68 -6.03
C LEU A 51 -17.42 -1.45 -5.57
N TRP A 52 -17.76 -1.33 -4.30
CA TRP A 52 -18.92 -1.99 -3.70
C TRP A 52 -19.83 -0.94 -3.11
N ASP A 53 -21.13 -1.04 -3.33
CA ASP A 53 -22.13 -0.13 -2.72
C ASP A 53 -22.23 -0.37 -1.20
N ARG A 54 -21.14 -0.10 -0.49
CA ARG A 54 -20.99 -0.32 0.95
C ARG A 54 -20.33 0.85 1.65
N GLN A 55 -20.78 1.14 2.87
CA GLN A 55 -20.25 2.22 3.69
C GLN A 55 -19.04 1.77 4.51
N ASN A 56 -18.07 2.65 4.65
CA ASN A 56 -16.91 2.49 5.56
C ASN A 56 -16.12 1.20 5.37
N ILE A 57 -15.95 0.75 4.12
CA ILE A 57 -15.09 -0.39 3.78
C ILE A 57 -13.91 -0.03 2.86
N ALA A 58 -13.64 1.25 2.73
CA ALA A 58 -12.45 1.77 2.09
C ALA A 58 -11.64 2.64 3.06
N ILE A 59 -10.35 2.78 2.80
CA ILE A 59 -9.44 3.64 3.56
C ILE A 59 -8.84 4.68 2.61
N VAL A 60 -8.81 5.94 3.04
CA VAL A 60 -8.26 7.04 2.25
C VAL A 60 -7.20 7.77 3.05
N GLY A 61 -6.06 8.08 2.42
CA GLY A 61 -4.98 8.86 3.00
C GLY A 61 -4.48 9.97 2.09
N ASP A 62 -3.66 10.86 2.62
CA ASP A 62 -2.95 11.90 1.85
C ASP A 62 -1.91 11.24 0.93
N LEU A 63 -2.12 11.30 -0.38
CA LEU A 63 -1.25 10.64 -1.36
C LEU A 63 0.19 11.16 -1.31
N ALA A 64 0.40 12.46 -1.14
CA ALA A 64 1.74 13.01 -1.17
C ALA A 64 2.59 12.53 0.01
N LYS A 65 1.98 12.45 1.20
CA LYS A 65 2.63 11.96 2.42
C LYS A 65 2.82 10.45 2.39
N GLY A 66 1.83 9.70 1.89
CA GLY A 66 1.93 8.26 1.72
C GLY A 66 3.05 7.86 0.77
N LYS A 67 3.14 8.52 -0.40
CA LYS A 67 4.25 8.33 -1.35
C LYS A 67 5.62 8.53 -0.71
N GLN A 68 5.77 9.61 0.05
CA GLN A 68 7.04 9.90 0.71
C GLN A 68 7.39 8.84 1.74
N LEU A 69 6.41 8.37 2.51
CA LEU A 69 6.61 7.33 3.52
C LEU A 69 7.05 6.00 2.88
N VAL A 70 6.39 5.59 1.79
CA VAL A 70 6.78 4.38 1.02
C VAL A 70 8.20 4.50 0.49
N ILE A 71 8.54 5.62 -0.16
CA ILE A 71 9.88 5.82 -0.72
C ILE A 71 10.95 5.83 0.38
N ASP A 72 10.71 6.55 1.48
CA ASP A 72 11.64 6.61 2.62
C ASP A 72 11.86 5.20 3.23
N PHE A 73 10.80 4.39 3.34
CA PHE A 73 10.88 3.03 3.85
C PHE A 73 11.72 2.13 2.94
N LEU A 74 11.42 2.09 1.64
CA LEU A 74 12.16 1.26 0.68
C LEU A 74 13.65 1.65 0.60
N GLN A 75 13.95 2.95 0.61
CA GLN A 75 15.33 3.44 0.63
C GLN A 75 16.05 3.08 1.94
N MET A 76 15.34 3.10 3.07
CA MET A 76 15.90 2.67 4.36
C MET A 76 16.23 1.17 4.33
N LEU A 77 15.34 0.31 3.81
CA LEU A 77 15.59 -1.12 3.65
C LEU A 77 16.86 -1.37 2.82
N TYR A 78 16.96 -0.76 1.66
CA TYR A 78 18.13 -0.90 0.78
C TYR A 78 19.46 -0.55 1.46
N VAL A 79 19.45 0.42 2.38
CA VAL A 79 20.68 0.84 3.08
C VAL A 79 21.00 -0.03 4.29
N MET A 80 19.95 -0.49 5.00
CA MET A 80 20.10 -1.09 6.32
C MET A 80 20.18 -2.61 6.31
N ASP A 81 19.70 -3.25 5.26
CA ASP A 81 19.58 -4.69 5.15
C ASP A 81 20.31 -5.20 3.90
N GLU A 82 21.29 -6.11 4.09
CA GLU A 82 22.13 -6.62 3.00
C GLU A 82 21.32 -7.49 2.01
N ASP A 83 20.24 -8.12 2.46
CA ASP A 83 19.38 -8.96 1.61
C ASP A 83 18.60 -8.13 0.59
N PHE A 84 18.38 -6.84 0.87
CA PHE A 84 17.78 -5.89 -0.09
C PHE A 84 18.79 -5.13 -0.94
N GLN A 85 20.11 -5.34 -0.79
CA GLN A 85 21.13 -4.65 -1.58
C GLN A 85 21.35 -5.30 -2.95
N THR A 86 20.27 -5.61 -3.65
CA THR A 86 20.27 -6.17 -5.01
C THR A 86 20.00 -5.10 -6.06
N GLU A 87 20.40 -5.34 -7.32
CA GLU A 87 20.07 -4.42 -8.43
C GLU A 87 18.56 -4.45 -8.72
N GLU A 88 17.91 -5.61 -8.58
CA GLU A 88 16.47 -5.79 -8.76
C GLU A 88 15.67 -4.91 -7.78
N PHE A 89 16.01 -4.93 -6.49
CA PHE A 89 15.33 -4.08 -5.50
C PHE A 89 15.61 -2.60 -5.71
N LYS A 90 16.82 -2.27 -6.12
CA LYS A 90 17.16 -0.89 -6.49
C LYS A 90 16.39 -0.40 -7.71
N ASP A 91 16.18 -1.24 -8.71
CA ASP A 91 15.36 -0.92 -9.87
C ASP A 91 13.89 -0.76 -9.45
N PHE A 92 13.38 -1.64 -8.59
CA PHE A 92 12.04 -1.46 -7.98
C PHE A 92 11.87 -0.11 -7.26
N ILE A 93 12.86 0.33 -6.48
CA ILE A 93 12.84 1.65 -5.85
C ILE A 93 12.75 2.76 -6.91
N ASN A 94 13.56 2.68 -7.96
CA ASN A 94 13.56 3.66 -9.04
C ASN A 94 12.21 3.69 -9.77
N ASP A 95 11.66 2.54 -10.12
CA ASP A 95 10.35 2.40 -10.75
C ASP A 95 9.23 2.93 -9.84
N THR A 96 9.31 2.66 -8.53
CA THR A 96 8.40 3.23 -7.52
C THR A 96 8.45 4.75 -7.53
N ILE A 97 9.63 5.35 -7.49
CA ILE A 97 9.81 6.80 -7.52
C ILE A 97 9.24 7.39 -8.81
N ASP A 98 9.55 6.77 -9.95
CA ASP A 98 9.10 7.24 -11.26
C ASP A 98 7.59 7.10 -11.44
N PHE A 99 7.00 5.99 -10.99
CA PHE A 99 5.56 5.76 -11.06
C PHE A 99 4.80 6.73 -10.15
N LEU A 100 5.16 6.76 -8.88
CA LEU A 100 4.52 7.63 -7.88
C LEU A 100 4.76 9.11 -8.17
N GLY A 101 5.89 9.46 -8.77
CA GLY A 101 6.20 10.82 -9.22
C GLY A 101 5.22 11.38 -10.23
N LYS A 102 4.59 10.52 -11.03
CA LYS A 102 3.58 10.89 -12.03
C LYS A 102 2.17 11.10 -11.42
N ARG A 103 1.95 10.65 -10.19
CA ARG A 103 0.66 10.79 -9.49
C ARG A 103 0.58 12.16 -8.81
N THR A 104 -0.39 12.95 -9.22
CA THR A 104 -0.61 14.33 -8.73
C THR A 104 -1.94 14.49 -8.04
N GLU A 105 -2.69 13.43 -7.93
CA GLU A 105 -3.96 13.32 -7.22
C GLU A 105 -3.76 13.64 -5.72
N LYS A 106 -4.84 13.90 -5.04
CA LYS A 106 -4.83 14.34 -3.65
C LYS A 106 -4.76 13.21 -2.64
N TYR A 107 -5.41 12.11 -2.97
CA TYR A 107 -5.66 11.01 -2.05
C TYR A 107 -5.23 9.68 -2.66
N ALA A 108 -4.69 8.81 -1.81
CA ALA A 108 -4.65 7.38 -2.04
C ALA A 108 -5.94 6.76 -1.50
N LEU A 109 -6.51 5.82 -2.21
CA LEU A 109 -7.72 5.08 -1.85
C LEU A 109 -7.42 3.59 -1.88
N LEU A 110 -7.59 2.91 -0.76
CA LEU A 110 -7.49 1.46 -0.61
C LEU A 110 -8.88 0.84 -0.59
N GLU A 111 -9.09 -0.10 -1.50
CA GLU A 111 -10.28 -0.92 -1.62
C GLU A 111 -9.91 -2.38 -1.38
N ALA A 112 -10.34 -2.95 -0.25
CA ALA A 112 -9.97 -4.31 0.15
C ALA A 112 -11.19 -5.20 0.48
N GLY A 113 -12.37 -4.84 0.00
CA GLY A 113 -13.61 -5.55 0.30
C GLY A 113 -13.59 -7.04 -0.05
N GLU A 114 -12.95 -7.44 -1.17
CA GLU A 114 -12.77 -8.85 -1.53
C GLU A 114 -11.91 -9.62 -0.54
N ILE A 115 -10.95 -8.96 0.09
CA ILE A 115 -10.08 -9.58 1.10
C ILE A 115 -10.87 -9.75 2.40
N TYR A 116 -11.63 -8.74 2.81
CA TYR A 116 -12.43 -8.81 4.02
C TYR A 116 -13.50 -9.92 3.96
N GLU A 117 -14.10 -10.14 2.79
CA GLU A 117 -15.07 -11.22 2.56
C GLU A 117 -14.48 -12.64 2.73
N LEU A 118 -13.16 -12.79 2.69
CA LEU A 118 -12.50 -14.08 2.98
C LEU A 118 -12.44 -14.39 4.47
N GLU A 119 -12.44 -13.36 5.32
CA GLU A 119 -12.18 -13.49 6.74
C GLU A 119 -13.45 -13.43 7.59
N ASP A 120 -14.37 -12.49 7.30
CA ASP A 120 -15.60 -12.28 8.07
C ASP A 120 -16.72 -11.68 7.21
N ASP A 121 -17.98 -11.86 7.65
CA ASP A 121 -19.16 -11.26 7.05
C ASP A 121 -19.34 -9.77 7.43
N ASP A 122 -18.72 -9.29 8.51
CA ASP A 122 -18.77 -7.88 8.95
C ASP A 122 -17.62 -7.07 8.36
N LEU A 123 -17.75 -6.71 7.10
CA LEU A 123 -16.72 -5.98 6.36
C LEU A 123 -16.37 -4.61 6.97
N GLN A 124 -17.33 -3.96 7.67
CA GLN A 124 -17.04 -2.68 8.33
C GLN A 124 -16.15 -2.87 9.56
N ALA A 125 -16.42 -3.90 10.35
CA ALA A 125 -15.57 -4.24 11.49
C ALA A 125 -14.16 -4.64 11.03
N MET A 126 -14.06 -5.42 9.96
CA MET A 126 -12.77 -5.78 9.35
C MET A 126 -12.01 -4.55 8.87
N ASN A 127 -12.65 -3.65 8.12
CA ASN A 127 -12.01 -2.43 7.65
C ASN A 127 -11.57 -1.50 8.80
N GLN A 128 -12.35 -1.43 9.90
CA GLN A 128 -11.95 -0.67 11.09
C GLN A 128 -10.70 -1.29 11.74
N THR A 129 -10.67 -2.61 11.90
CA THR A 129 -9.50 -3.33 12.45
C THR A 129 -8.28 -3.07 11.58
N TYR A 130 -8.43 -3.16 10.27
CA TYR A 130 -7.35 -2.92 9.32
C TYR A 130 -6.88 -1.46 9.37
N PHE A 131 -7.81 -0.52 9.46
CA PHE A 131 -7.50 0.90 9.63
C PHE A 131 -6.66 1.16 10.89
N ASP A 132 -7.06 0.60 12.03
CA ASP A 132 -6.36 0.78 13.31
C ASP A 132 -4.96 0.16 13.24
N SER A 133 -4.83 -1.06 12.71
CA SER A 133 -3.55 -1.75 12.51
C SER A 133 -2.61 -0.95 11.58
N SER A 134 -3.12 -0.45 10.45
CA SER A 134 -2.32 0.33 9.51
C SER A 134 -1.75 1.62 10.12
N GLN A 135 -2.48 2.24 11.08
CA GLN A 135 -1.97 3.42 11.79
C GLN A 135 -0.82 3.04 12.75
N GLU A 136 -0.93 1.91 13.45
CA GLU A 136 0.11 1.39 14.34
C GLU A 136 1.37 1.04 13.53
N ASN A 137 1.21 0.31 12.44
CA ASN A 137 2.28 -0.07 11.52
C ASN A 137 3.00 1.15 10.93
N ALA A 138 2.26 2.13 10.45
CA ALA A 138 2.84 3.37 9.92
C ALA A 138 3.59 4.17 11.00
N ALA A 139 3.10 4.21 12.22
CA ALA A 139 3.79 4.87 13.33
C ALA A 139 5.12 4.16 13.67
N GLU A 140 5.17 2.84 13.60
CA GLU A 140 6.40 2.06 13.76
C GLU A 140 7.41 2.42 12.65
N VAL A 141 6.99 2.39 11.38
CA VAL A 141 7.84 2.72 10.23
C VAL A 141 8.38 4.14 10.31
N ILE A 142 7.56 5.12 10.70
CA ILE A 142 8.01 6.51 10.88
C ILE A 142 9.13 6.57 11.94
N GLN A 143 8.99 5.86 13.05
CA GLN A 143 10.04 5.81 14.09
C GLN A 143 11.33 5.16 13.59
N LEU A 144 11.23 4.08 12.79
CA LEU A 144 12.40 3.45 12.18
C LEU A 144 13.13 4.41 11.23
N ILE A 145 12.38 5.09 10.36
CA ILE A 145 12.92 6.10 9.43
C ILE A 145 13.58 7.26 10.21
N GLU A 146 12.97 7.74 11.29
CA GLU A 146 13.57 8.79 12.13
C GLU A 146 14.87 8.34 12.78
N LYS A 147 14.90 7.11 13.33
CA LYS A 147 16.14 6.53 13.87
C LYS A 147 17.21 6.39 12.80
N HIS A 148 16.83 5.95 11.59
CA HIS A 148 17.75 5.84 10.46
C HIS A 148 18.35 7.21 10.10
N LYS A 149 17.51 8.23 9.90
CA LYS A 149 17.95 9.61 9.59
C LYS A 149 18.88 10.21 10.65
N ASN A 150 18.72 9.77 11.90
CA ASN A 150 19.58 10.20 13.02
C ASN A 150 20.82 9.31 13.24
N GLY A 151 21.04 8.29 12.40
CA GLY A 151 22.14 7.33 12.54
C GLY A 151 22.05 6.44 13.79
N GLN A 152 20.84 6.21 14.30
CA GLN A 152 20.55 5.44 15.51
C GLN A 152 19.88 4.09 15.22
N LEU A 153 19.45 3.84 13.98
CA LEU A 153 18.86 2.55 13.59
C LEU A 153 19.96 1.50 13.43
N THR A 154 19.73 0.34 13.99
CA THR A 154 20.56 -0.87 13.75
C THR A 154 19.77 -1.87 12.91
N THR A 155 20.47 -2.74 12.17
CA THR A 155 19.82 -3.81 11.39
C THR A 155 18.95 -4.68 12.29
N GLU A 156 19.42 -5.07 13.49
CA GLU A 156 18.66 -5.86 14.45
C GLU A 156 17.35 -5.15 14.85
N ALA A 157 17.37 -3.84 15.07
CA ALA A 157 16.16 -3.09 15.41
C ALA A 157 15.17 -2.97 14.26
N LEU A 158 15.65 -2.96 13.01
CA LEU A 158 14.82 -3.01 11.81
C LEU A 158 14.18 -4.40 11.66
N THR A 159 15.00 -5.45 11.65
CA THR A 159 14.57 -6.83 11.39
C THR A 159 13.76 -7.46 12.55
N SER A 160 13.67 -6.77 13.69
CA SER A 160 12.82 -7.16 14.83
C SER A 160 11.50 -6.36 14.88
N SER A 161 11.20 -5.55 13.88
CA SER A 161 9.94 -4.81 13.82
C SER A 161 8.83 -5.67 13.21
N ASN A 162 7.61 -5.52 13.72
CA ASN A 162 6.46 -6.27 13.21
C ASN A 162 6.21 -5.93 11.74
N PHE A 163 6.30 -4.64 11.39
CA PHE A 163 6.08 -4.22 10.01
C PHE A 163 7.09 -4.83 9.03
N TYR A 164 8.36 -4.98 9.45
CA TYR A 164 9.37 -5.65 8.63
C TYR A 164 9.01 -7.11 8.41
N ASP A 165 8.63 -7.83 9.46
CA ASP A 165 8.24 -9.23 9.36
C ASP A 165 7.03 -9.40 8.42
N ASP A 166 5.97 -8.59 8.57
CA ASP A 166 4.79 -8.59 7.71
C ASP A 166 5.16 -8.26 6.25
N PHE A 167 6.07 -7.29 6.05
CA PHE A 167 6.53 -6.92 4.72
C PHE A 167 7.26 -8.06 4.03
N ILE A 168 8.14 -8.76 4.74
CA ILE A 168 8.86 -9.92 4.21
C ILE A 168 7.89 -11.06 3.91
N GLU A 169 7.04 -11.43 4.88
CA GLU A 169 6.11 -12.55 4.74
C GLU A 169 5.20 -12.36 3.52
N ILE A 170 4.62 -11.17 3.36
CA ILE A 170 3.67 -10.90 2.29
C ILE A 170 4.39 -10.71 0.94
N SER A 171 5.57 -10.08 0.93
CA SER A 171 6.33 -9.86 -0.32
C SER A 171 6.96 -11.15 -0.86
N THR A 172 7.28 -12.12 0.00
CA THR A 172 7.88 -13.41 -0.40
C THR A 172 6.86 -14.53 -0.69
N GLU A 173 5.64 -14.15 -1.06
CA GLU A 173 4.58 -15.10 -1.44
C GLU A 173 4.39 -16.20 -0.38
N TYR A 174 4.01 -15.79 0.84
CA TYR A 174 3.77 -16.64 2.03
C TYR A 174 5.04 -17.12 2.77
N GLY A 175 6.16 -16.41 2.62
CA GLY A 175 7.39 -16.76 3.32
C GLY A 175 8.07 -18.04 2.83
N GLU A 176 7.67 -18.56 1.66
CA GLU A 176 8.26 -19.77 1.07
C GLU A 176 9.48 -19.46 0.18
N PHE A 177 9.71 -18.19 -0.18
CA PHE A 177 10.81 -17.75 -1.05
C PHE A 177 11.84 -16.92 -0.28
N GLU A 178 13.07 -16.91 -0.74
CA GLU A 178 14.09 -16.00 -0.22
C GLU A 178 13.87 -14.59 -0.79
N ILE A 179 14.36 -13.55 -0.13
CA ILE A 179 14.12 -12.14 -0.51
C ILE A 179 14.62 -11.84 -1.94
N ASP A 180 15.67 -12.53 -2.40
CA ASP A 180 16.22 -12.41 -3.76
C ASP A 180 15.34 -13.08 -4.84
N GLU A 181 14.30 -13.82 -4.44
CA GLU A 181 13.33 -14.45 -5.34
C GLU A 181 12.04 -13.65 -5.51
N ILE A 182 11.91 -12.48 -4.84
CA ILE A 182 10.73 -11.63 -4.96
C ILE A 182 10.65 -11.03 -6.36
N ASP A 183 9.54 -11.27 -7.05
CA ASP A 183 9.26 -10.64 -8.33
C ASP A 183 8.63 -9.25 -8.12
N TRP A 184 9.44 -8.21 -8.22
CA TRP A 184 9.00 -6.82 -8.12
C TRP A 184 8.44 -6.26 -9.43
N VAL A 185 8.44 -7.05 -10.50
CA VAL A 185 7.97 -6.62 -11.82
C VAL A 185 6.47 -6.37 -11.78
N ASP A 186 6.07 -5.26 -12.37
CA ASP A 186 4.66 -4.84 -12.51
C ASP A 186 3.88 -4.61 -11.19
N PHE A 187 4.57 -4.44 -10.04
CA PHE A 187 3.90 -4.10 -8.78
C PHE A 187 3.07 -2.81 -8.90
N TRP A 188 3.61 -1.81 -9.59
CA TRP A 188 2.91 -0.56 -9.89
C TRP A 188 2.31 -0.60 -11.29
N SER A 189 0.98 -0.52 -11.38
CA SER A 189 0.25 -0.56 -12.64
C SER A 189 -0.98 0.33 -12.62
N THR A 190 -1.27 1.01 -13.73
CA THR A 190 -2.54 1.71 -13.91
C THR A 190 -3.64 0.80 -14.44
N ILE A 191 -3.29 -0.40 -14.90
CA ILE A 191 -4.22 -1.39 -15.43
C ILE A 191 -4.54 -2.38 -14.32
N LEU A 192 -5.72 -2.26 -13.75
CA LEU A 192 -6.21 -3.13 -12.67
C LEU A 192 -7.41 -3.94 -13.16
N TYR A 193 -7.74 -4.99 -12.44
CA TYR A 193 -8.93 -5.81 -12.73
C TYR A 193 -10.23 -4.99 -12.65
N TYR A 194 -10.34 -4.11 -11.65
CA TYR A 194 -11.40 -3.10 -11.61
C TYR A 194 -10.86 -1.74 -12.02
N SER A 195 -11.58 -1.05 -12.91
CA SER A 195 -11.29 0.32 -13.30
C SER A 195 -12.33 1.27 -12.72
N LEU A 196 -11.86 2.36 -12.15
CA LEU A 196 -12.65 3.50 -11.70
C LEU A 196 -12.39 4.74 -12.58
N GLU A 197 -11.81 4.53 -13.75
CA GLU A 197 -11.69 5.56 -14.77
C GLU A 197 -13.07 5.82 -15.37
N GLY A 198 -13.45 7.10 -15.48
CA GLY A 198 -14.69 7.45 -16.13
C GLY A 198 -14.70 6.95 -17.59
N ASP A 199 -15.86 6.53 -18.08
CA ASP A 199 -16.02 6.15 -19.48
C ASP A 199 -15.46 7.30 -20.34
N GLU A 200 -14.36 7.05 -21.05
CA GLU A 200 -13.97 7.94 -22.14
C GLU A 200 -15.12 7.85 -23.16
N GLU A 201 -15.94 8.89 -23.23
CA GLU A 201 -16.94 9.01 -24.28
C GLU A 201 -16.19 8.98 -25.64
N GLU A 202 -16.40 7.90 -26.39
CA GLU A 202 -15.93 7.76 -27.78
C GLU A 202 -16.55 8.84 -28.70
#